data_4f6ba59a10d759d126bdba3190ee86bc
#
_entry.id   4f6ba59a10d759d126bdba3190ee86bc
#
_cell.length_a   1.000
_cell.length_b   1.000
_cell.length_c   1.000
_cell.angle_alpha   90.00
_cell.angle_beta   90.00
_cell.angle_gamma   90.00
#
_symmetry.space_group_name_H-M   'P 1'
#
loop_
_entity.id
_entity.type
_entity.pdbx_description
1 polymer ?
#
loop_
_entity_poly.entity_id
_entity_poly.type
_entity_poly.pdbx_seq_one_letter_code
_entity_poly.pdbx_strand_id
1 'polypeptide(L)'
;MLEPVPNAKNVFYVNLEEDLTEVASNLGLGLLPDEMEKVKEYFETENRKPTDIELQAIDQAWSEHCCYKSSKPVLEETVFGLKSSKRVIAREDAGIMEFDENHYYAVGLESHNHPSALDPYGGSATGIGGILRDVVCMGAQPIALIDPLFFGNLDTPRDTLAEGVKHPRYLMGGVVAG
;
A
#
# COMPACT_ATOMS: atom_id res chain seq x y z
N MET A 1 26.00 -12.12 6.80
CA MET A 1 25.60 -13.36 6.12
C MET A 1 24.08 -13.34 6.15
N LEU A 2 23.40 -13.30 5.00
CA LEU A 2 21.94 -13.32 4.94
C LEU A 2 21.48 -14.72 5.39
N GLU A 3 20.55 -14.78 6.33
CA GLU A 3 19.96 -16.06 6.71
C GLU A 3 19.24 -16.65 5.48
N PRO A 4 19.34 -17.98 5.28
CA PRO A 4 18.61 -18.60 4.18
C PRO A 4 17.11 -18.39 4.40
N VAL A 5 16.41 -18.01 3.33
CA VAL A 5 14.96 -17.91 3.35
C VAL A 5 14.40 -19.28 3.78
N PRO A 6 13.52 -19.34 4.79
CA PRO A 6 12.90 -20.60 5.19
C PRO A 6 12.29 -21.29 3.97
N ASN A 7 12.41 -22.61 3.89
CA ASN A 7 11.77 -23.39 2.83
C ASN A 7 10.30 -22.97 2.71
N ALA A 8 9.87 -22.72 1.49
CA ALA A 8 8.48 -22.39 1.20
C ALA A 8 7.57 -23.42 1.89
N LYS A 9 6.59 -22.94 2.65
CA LYS A 9 5.57 -23.81 3.23
C LYS A 9 4.89 -24.56 2.09
N ASN A 10 4.50 -25.80 2.33
CA ASN A 10 3.74 -26.56 1.33
C ASN A 10 2.43 -25.83 1.07
N VAL A 11 2.11 -25.63 -0.21
CA VAL A 11 0.82 -25.11 -0.66
C VAL A 11 -0.26 -26.13 -0.31
N PHE A 12 -1.39 -25.69 0.21
CA PHE A 12 -2.51 -26.55 0.54
C PHE A 12 -3.82 -26.00 0.00
N TYR A 13 -4.78 -26.88 -0.25
CA TYR A 13 -6.12 -26.52 -0.66
C TYR A 13 -6.97 -26.12 0.54
N VAL A 14 -7.72 -25.03 0.39
CA VAL A 14 -8.59 -24.49 1.42
C VAL A 14 -10.04 -24.90 1.18
N ASN A 15 -10.73 -25.26 2.24
CA ASN A 15 -12.14 -25.64 2.16
C ASN A 15 -13.02 -24.40 2.43
N LEU A 16 -13.72 -23.90 1.42
CA LEU A 16 -14.63 -22.76 1.53
C LEU A 16 -16.07 -23.15 1.91
N GLU A 17 -16.32 -24.44 2.23
CA GLU A 17 -17.59 -24.88 2.81
C GLU A 17 -17.66 -24.71 4.33
N GLU A 18 -16.54 -24.38 4.96
CA GLU A 18 -16.42 -24.05 6.37
C GLU A 18 -16.87 -22.61 6.63
N ASP A 19 -16.87 -22.17 7.90
CA ASP A 19 -17.14 -20.78 8.24
C ASP A 19 -16.09 -19.87 7.59
N LEU A 20 -16.51 -19.05 6.64
CA LEU A 20 -15.63 -18.18 5.87
C LEU A 20 -14.91 -17.15 6.73
N THR A 21 -15.52 -16.72 7.85
CA THR A 21 -14.90 -15.79 8.79
C THR A 21 -13.75 -16.48 9.52
N GLU A 22 -13.94 -17.72 9.91
CA GLU A 22 -12.89 -18.51 10.55
C GLU A 22 -11.76 -18.82 9.55
N VAL A 23 -12.09 -19.19 8.32
CA VAL A 23 -11.11 -19.39 7.24
C VAL A 23 -10.27 -18.13 7.01
N ALA A 24 -10.91 -16.96 6.86
CA ALA A 24 -10.22 -15.69 6.67
C ALA A 24 -9.31 -15.37 7.86
N SER A 25 -9.80 -15.54 9.09
CA SER A 25 -9.01 -15.32 10.31
C SER A 25 -7.79 -16.21 10.43
N ASN A 26 -7.95 -17.51 10.15
CA ASN A 26 -6.88 -18.51 10.25
C ASN A 26 -5.78 -18.27 9.21
N LEU A 27 -6.13 -17.73 8.05
CA LEU A 27 -5.19 -17.38 6.97
C LEU A 27 -4.67 -15.93 7.07
N GLY A 28 -5.19 -15.12 7.99
CA GLY A 28 -4.83 -13.72 8.15
C GLY A 28 -5.25 -12.86 6.96
N LEU A 29 -6.39 -13.18 6.31
CA LEU A 29 -6.93 -12.42 5.18
C LEU A 29 -7.68 -11.18 5.68
N GLY A 30 -7.54 -10.08 4.98
CA GLY A 30 -8.28 -8.83 5.20
C GLY A 30 -9.56 -8.71 4.36
N LEU A 31 -9.99 -9.80 3.70
CA LEU A 31 -11.25 -9.85 2.96
C LEU A 31 -12.47 -9.74 3.89
N LEU A 32 -13.44 -8.94 3.50
CA LEU A 32 -14.70 -8.80 4.21
C LEU A 32 -15.58 -10.04 3.98
N PRO A 33 -16.58 -10.30 4.86
CA PRO A 33 -17.43 -11.49 4.72
C PRO A 33 -18.14 -11.60 3.35
N ASP A 34 -18.64 -10.50 2.80
CA ASP A 34 -19.27 -10.46 1.47
C ASP A 34 -18.27 -10.63 0.32
N GLU A 35 -17.02 -10.28 0.54
CA GLU A 35 -15.93 -10.54 -0.40
C GLU A 35 -15.53 -12.02 -0.39
N MET A 36 -15.47 -12.63 0.79
CA MET A 36 -15.23 -14.08 0.93
C MET A 36 -16.32 -14.90 0.26
N GLU A 37 -17.60 -14.50 0.35
CA GLU A 37 -18.69 -15.15 -0.37
C GLU A 37 -18.48 -15.09 -1.91
N LYS A 38 -18.07 -13.95 -2.45
CA LYS A 38 -17.77 -13.83 -3.88
C LYS A 38 -16.57 -14.67 -4.31
N VAL A 39 -15.56 -14.79 -3.44
CA VAL A 39 -14.43 -15.69 -3.68
C VAL A 39 -14.91 -17.15 -3.72
N LYS A 40 -15.79 -17.54 -2.80
CA LYS A 40 -16.40 -18.87 -2.79
C LYS A 40 -17.17 -19.15 -4.07
N GLU A 41 -18.08 -18.27 -4.47
CA GLU A 41 -18.86 -18.35 -5.72
C GLU A 41 -17.95 -18.49 -6.96
N TYR A 42 -16.84 -17.76 -6.99
CA TYR A 42 -15.86 -17.87 -8.09
C TYR A 42 -15.27 -19.29 -8.16
N PHE A 43 -14.78 -19.84 -7.04
CA PHE A 43 -14.17 -21.17 -7.03
C PHE A 43 -15.19 -22.31 -7.22
N GLU A 44 -16.44 -22.11 -6.83
CA GLU A 44 -17.54 -23.01 -7.20
C GLU A 44 -17.76 -23.05 -8.72
N THR A 45 -17.72 -21.89 -9.40
CA THR A 45 -17.82 -21.80 -10.87
C THR A 45 -16.64 -22.51 -11.54
N GLU A 46 -15.42 -22.37 -10.97
CA GLU A 46 -14.22 -23.06 -11.42
C GLU A 46 -14.24 -24.58 -11.12
N ASN A 47 -15.22 -25.06 -10.34
CA ASN A 47 -15.36 -26.45 -9.88
C ASN A 47 -14.07 -27.01 -9.24
N ARG A 48 -13.42 -26.19 -8.41
CA ARG A 48 -12.21 -26.56 -7.67
C ARG A 48 -12.09 -25.80 -6.36
N LYS A 49 -11.26 -26.30 -5.45
CA LYS A 49 -10.88 -25.57 -4.25
C LYS A 49 -9.74 -24.60 -4.53
N PRO A 50 -9.71 -23.42 -3.89
CA PRO A 50 -8.54 -22.54 -3.92
C PRO A 50 -7.38 -23.13 -3.12
N THR A 51 -6.19 -22.67 -3.45
CA THR A 51 -5.03 -22.80 -2.59
C THR A 51 -4.94 -21.63 -1.62
N ASP A 52 -4.22 -21.81 -0.52
CA ASP A 52 -3.89 -20.74 0.42
C ASP A 52 -3.19 -19.55 -0.27
N ILE A 53 -2.29 -19.82 -1.22
CA ILE A 53 -1.59 -18.79 -1.99
C ILE A 53 -2.54 -18.00 -2.90
N GLU A 54 -3.51 -18.67 -3.55
CA GLU A 54 -4.50 -17.97 -4.37
C GLU A 54 -5.35 -17.03 -3.50
N LEU A 55 -5.76 -17.46 -2.32
CA LEU A 55 -6.53 -16.62 -1.40
C LEU A 55 -5.71 -15.42 -0.93
N GLN A 56 -4.43 -15.60 -0.59
CA GLN A 56 -3.52 -14.50 -0.25
C GLN A 56 -3.33 -13.52 -1.42
N ALA A 57 -3.21 -14.03 -2.65
CA ALA A 57 -3.07 -13.19 -3.83
C ALA A 57 -4.34 -12.38 -4.12
N ILE A 58 -5.52 -13.00 -3.95
CA ILE A 58 -6.81 -12.32 -4.08
C ILE A 58 -6.96 -11.24 -3.01
N ASP A 59 -6.66 -11.57 -1.75
CA ASP A 59 -6.70 -10.62 -0.64
C ASP A 59 -5.81 -9.40 -0.90
N GLN A 60 -4.59 -9.62 -1.34
CA GLN A 60 -3.67 -8.54 -1.68
C GLN A 60 -4.17 -7.69 -2.86
N ALA A 61 -4.62 -8.32 -3.94
CA ALA A 61 -5.11 -7.61 -5.12
C ALA A 61 -6.42 -6.86 -4.85
N TRP A 62 -7.24 -7.36 -3.95
CA TRP A 62 -8.53 -6.77 -3.54
C TRP A 62 -8.43 -5.94 -2.27
N SER A 63 -7.22 -5.56 -1.88
CA SER A 63 -6.99 -4.66 -0.75
C SER A 63 -7.31 -3.21 -1.10
N GLU A 64 -7.56 -2.39 -0.09
CA GLU A 64 -7.71 -0.93 -0.28
C GLU A 64 -6.50 -0.32 -0.98
N HIS A 65 -5.29 -0.82 -0.69
CA HIS A 65 -4.05 -0.35 -1.29
C HIS A 65 -4.00 -0.57 -2.80
N CYS A 66 -4.42 -1.75 -3.28
CA CYS A 66 -4.29 -2.10 -4.70
C CYS A 66 -5.48 -1.64 -5.55
N CYS A 67 -6.70 -1.69 -5.03
CA CYS A 67 -7.90 -1.42 -5.85
C CYS A 67 -8.76 -0.24 -5.35
N TYR A 68 -8.39 0.40 -4.25
CA TYR A 68 -9.14 1.52 -3.65
C TYR A 68 -10.62 1.18 -3.41
N LYS A 69 -10.89 -0.05 -2.99
CA LYS A 69 -12.26 -0.62 -2.93
C LYS A 69 -13.26 0.19 -2.13
N SER A 70 -12.83 0.89 -1.09
CA SER A 70 -13.68 1.74 -0.25
C SER A 70 -13.49 3.24 -0.51
N SER A 71 -12.29 3.69 -0.87
CA SER A 71 -12.00 5.11 -1.06
C SER A 71 -12.36 5.64 -2.45
N LYS A 72 -12.32 4.80 -3.49
CA LYS A 72 -12.58 5.22 -4.87
C LYS A 72 -13.93 5.90 -5.06
N PRO A 73 -15.07 5.38 -4.55
CA PRO A 73 -16.35 6.06 -4.65
C PRO A 73 -16.35 7.45 -4.02
N VAL A 74 -15.68 7.60 -2.87
CA VAL A 74 -15.56 8.89 -2.18
C VAL A 74 -14.71 9.87 -2.97
N LEU A 75 -13.61 9.41 -3.58
CA LEU A 75 -12.76 10.22 -4.44
C LEU A 75 -13.50 10.66 -5.72
N GLU A 76 -14.30 9.78 -6.32
CA GLU A 76 -15.12 10.10 -7.49
C GLU A 76 -16.13 11.20 -7.18
N GLU A 77 -16.78 11.11 -6.02
CA GLU A 77 -17.81 12.05 -5.59
C GLU A 77 -17.21 13.41 -5.16
N THR A 78 -16.06 13.41 -4.47
CA THR A 78 -15.54 14.60 -3.79
C THR A 78 -14.36 15.26 -4.50
N VAL A 79 -13.47 14.50 -5.12
CA VAL A 79 -12.18 14.99 -5.64
C VAL A 79 -12.14 14.99 -7.17
N PHE A 80 -12.55 13.90 -7.81
CA PHE A 80 -12.38 13.78 -9.26
C PHE A 80 -13.30 14.70 -10.05
N GLY A 81 -14.39 15.17 -9.45
CA GLY A 81 -15.29 16.18 -10.00
C GLY A 81 -14.82 17.62 -9.87
N LEU A 82 -13.74 17.89 -9.12
CA LEU A 82 -13.24 19.24 -8.91
C LEU A 82 -12.73 19.86 -10.22
N LYS A 83 -13.15 21.10 -10.47
CA LYS A 83 -12.66 21.87 -11.62
C LYS A 83 -11.27 22.41 -11.29
N SER A 84 -10.32 22.13 -12.17
CA SER A 84 -8.98 22.70 -12.13
C SER A 84 -8.83 23.82 -13.15
N SER A 85 -7.99 24.82 -12.86
CA SER A 85 -7.58 25.86 -13.82
C SER A 85 -6.64 25.30 -14.90
N LYS A 86 -6.00 24.16 -14.63
CA LYS A 86 -5.13 23.45 -15.55
C LYS A 86 -5.77 22.12 -15.93
N ARG A 87 -5.54 21.70 -17.16
CA ARG A 87 -6.06 20.42 -17.66
C ARG A 87 -5.31 19.26 -17.03
N VAL A 88 -6.05 18.31 -16.48
CA VAL A 88 -5.56 17.01 -16.07
C VAL A 88 -5.49 16.12 -17.31
N ILE A 89 -4.33 15.58 -17.61
CA ILE A 89 -4.05 14.75 -18.79
C ILE A 89 -4.23 13.27 -18.48
N ALA A 90 -3.68 12.83 -17.36
CA ALA A 90 -3.78 11.44 -16.91
C ALA A 90 -3.89 11.37 -15.38
N ARG A 91 -4.50 10.29 -14.90
CA ARG A 91 -4.68 9.93 -13.48
C ARG A 91 -4.39 8.44 -13.34
N GLU A 92 -3.11 8.11 -13.42
CA GLU A 92 -2.63 6.73 -13.33
C GLU A 92 -1.66 6.62 -12.14
N ASP A 93 -0.50 6.01 -12.31
CA ASP A 93 0.51 5.89 -11.24
C ASP A 93 0.92 7.25 -10.67
N ALA A 94 1.03 8.26 -11.52
CA ALA A 94 1.13 9.67 -11.12
C ALA A 94 0.14 10.54 -11.89
N GLY A 95 -0.26 11.66 -11.30
CA GLY A 95 -1.09 12.66 -11.99
C GLY A 95 -0.27 13.45 -13.00
N ILE A 96 -0.74 13.53 -14.25
CA ILE A 96 -0.12 14.41 -15.26
C ILE A 96 -1.01 15.62 -15.47
N MET A 97 -0.42 16.81 -15.33
CA MET A 97 -1.11 18.07 -15.50
C MET A 97 -0.38 18.97 -16.51
N GLU A 98 -1.15 19.81 -17.19
CA GLU A 98 -0.65 20.83 -18.08
C GLU A 98 0.08 21.92 -17.28
N PHE A 99 1.32 22.20 -17.66
CA PHE A 99 2.11 23.30 -17.12
C PHE A 99 1.96 24.56 -17.99
N ASP A 100 2.30 24.46 -19.25
CA ASP A 100 2.13 25.47 -20.29
C ASP A 100 1.76 24.83 -21.64
N GLU A 101 1.81 25.57 -22.73
CA GLU A 101 1.42 25.12 -24.07
C GLU A 101 2.28 23.93 -24.58
N ASN A 102 3.50 23.77 -24.06
CA ASN A 102 4.48 22.78 -24.56
C ASN A 102 4.96 21.81 -23.49
N HIS A 103 4.56 22.01 -22.23
CA HIS A 103 5.07 21.22 -21.12
C HIS A 103 3.95 20.68 -20.25
N TYR A 104 4.20 19.48 -19.74
CA TYR A 104 3.40 18.82 -18.73
C TYR A 104 4.30 18.53 -17.52
N TYR A 105 3.68 18.35 -16.36
CA TYR A 105 4.39 17.86 -15.19
C TYR A 105 3.67 16.67 -14.59
N ALA A 106 4.43 15.70 -14.14
CA ALA A 106 3.93 14.56 -13.38
C ALA A 106 4.15 14.81 -11.89
N VAL A 107 3.14 14.51 -11.08
CA VAL A 107 3.18 14.60 -9.63
C VAL A 107 2.71 13.29 -9.03
N GLY A 108 3.56 12.67 -8.25
CA GLY A 108 3.21 11.59 -7.34
C GLY A 108 3.14 12.12 -5.90
N LEU A 109 2.24 11.58 -5.10
CA LEU A 109 2.12 11.88 -3.67
C LEU A 109 1.88 10.57 -2.92
N GLU A 110 2.72 10.32 -1.93
CA GLU A 110 2.65 9.11 -1.12
C GLU A 110 2.88 9.42 0.36
N SER A 111 2.34 8.58 1.22
CA SER A 111 2.66 8.53 2.65
C SER A 111 3.12 7.13 3.01
N HIS A 112 4.39 6.98 3.36
CA HIS A 112 5.01 5.69 3.70
C HIS A 112 5.27 5.56 5.22
N ASN A 113 4.33 6.04 6.04
CA ASN A 113 4.49 6.16 7.48
C ASN A 113 4.48 4.80 8.20
N HIS A 114 3.59 3.89 7.83
CA HIS A 114 3.45 2.61 8.53
C HIS A 114 4.67 1.70 8.33
N PRO A 115 5.15 1.42 7.11
CA PRO A 115 6.41 0.69 6.92
C PRO A 115 7.61 1.36 7.59
N SER A 116 7.70 2.69 7.55
CA SER A 116 8.78 3.44 8.21
C SER A 116 8.71 3.40 9.74
N ALA A 117 7.54 3.19 10.32
CA ALA A 117 7.41 2.95 11.76
C ALA A 117 7.96 1.57 12.17
N LEU A 118 7.90 0.58 11.29
CA LEU A 118 8.41 -0.78 11.53
C LEU A 118 9.89 -0.91 11.18
N ASP A 119 10.28 -0.44 10.02
CA ASP A 119 11.66 -0.37 9.53
C ASP A 119 11.94 1.04 8.99
N PRO A 120 12.48 1.95 9.82
CA PRO A 120 12.64 3.35 9.43
C PRO A 120 13.52 3.56 8.20
N TYR A 121 14.61 2.81 8.08
CA TYR A 121 15.52 2.92 6.94
C TYR A 121 14.91 2.31 5.66
N GLY A 122 14.54 1.03 5.72
CA GLY A 122 14.00 0.32 4.56
C GLY A 122 12.64 0.88 4.12
N GLY A 123 11.79 1.28 5.07
CA GLY A 123 10.51 1.90 4.79
C GLY A 123 10.65 3.25 4.07
N SER A 124 11.56 4.10 4.50
CA SER A 124 11.85 5.39 3.87
C SER A 124 12.42 5.21 2.46
N ALA A 125 13.45 4.38 2.31
CA ALA A 125 14.06 4.07 1.01
C ALA A 125 13.02 3.52 0.01
N THR A 126 12.12 2.65 0.47
CA THR A 126 11.03 2.11 -0.36
C THR A 126 10.02 3.19 -0.75
N GLY A 127 9.67 4.09 0.17
CA GLY A 127 8.76 5.20 -0.11
C GLY A 127 9.29 6.11 -1.22
N ILE A 128 10.55 6.52 -1.13
CA ILE A 128 11.21 7.31 -2.19
C ILE A 128 11.29 6.52 -3.49
N GLY A 129 11.69 5.25 -3.45
CA GLY A 129 11.79 4.39 -4.62
C GLY A 129 10.44 4.21 -5.33
N GLY A 130 9.35 4.02 -4.58
CA GLY A 130 7.99 3.89 -5.09
C GLY A 130 7.53 5.15 -5.81
N ILE A 131 7.60 6.30 -5.17
CA ILE A 131 7.12 7.56 -5.75
C ILE A 131 7.91 8.02 -6.98
N LEU A 132 9.24 7.78 -6.99
CA LEU A 132 10.05 8.05 -8.16
C LEU A 132 9.69 7.12 -9.32
N ARG A 133 9.40 5.85 -9.02
CA ARG A 133 8.96 4.87 -10.01
C ARG A 133 7.65 5.26 -10.66
N ASP A 134 6.68 5.74 -9.91
CA ASP A 134 5.41 6.21 -10.42
C ASP A 134 5.60 7.32 -11.46
N VAL A 135 6.43 8.31 -11.15
CA VAL A 135 6.76 9.40 -12.08
C VAL A 135 7.45 8.87 -13.35
N VAL A 136 8.40 7.95 -13.20
CA VAL A 136 9.13 7.34 -14.34
C VAL A 136 8.21 6.48 -15.20
N CYS A 137 7.29 5.72 -14.59
CA CYS A 137 6.32 4.89 -15.31
C CYS A 137 5.35 5.73 -16.16
N MET A 138 5.12 6.99 -15.78
CA MET A 138 4.37 7.95 -16.60
C MET A 138 5.18 8.55 -17.75
N GLY A 139 6.43 8.12 -17.96
CA GLY A 139 7.34 8.63 -18.99
C GLY A 139 7.97 9.98 -18.64
N ALA A 140 7.86 10.43 -17.40
CA ALA A 140 8.43 11.70 -16.94
C ALA A 140 9.79 11.49 -16.28
N GLN A 141 10.65 12.50 -16.36
CA GLN A 141 11.91 12.54 -15.63
C GLN A 141 11.70 13.21 -14.26
N PRO A 142 12.02 12.55 -13.14
CA PRO A 142 12.00 13.19 -11.83
C PRO A 142 12.97 14.37 -11.78
N ILE A 143 12.50 15.51 -11.34
CA ILE A 143 13.30 16.77 -11.27
C ILE A 143 13.35 17.36 -9.87
N ALA A 144 12.43 16.95 -8.99
CA ALA A 144 12.37 17.42 -7.61
C ALA A 144 11.72 16.35 -6.73
N LEU A 145 12.13 16.32 -5.48
CA LEU A 145 11.52 15.57 -4.40
C LEU A 145 11.25 16.52 -3.25
N ILE A 146 10.05 16.42 -2.66
CA ILE A 146 9.67 17.15 -1.46
C ILE A 146 9.28 16.10 -0.42
N ASP A 147 9.98 16.11 0.70
CA ASP A 147 9.77 15.12 1.76
C ASP A 147 9.55 15.82 3.11
N PRO A 148 8.31 16.25 3.41
CA PRO A 148 7.97 16.84 4.69
C PRO A 148 7.89 15.74 5.76
N LEU A 149 8.89 15.66 6.62
CA LEU A 149 9.00 14.66 7.67
C LEU A 149 8.36 15.13 8.97
N PHE A 150 7.49 14.30 9.54
CA PHE A 150 6.80 14.57 10.80
C PHE A 150 7.06 13.43 11.79
N PHE A 151 7.57 13.78 12.96
CA PHE A 151 7.84 12.84 14.04
C PHE A 151 7.17 13.31 15.34
N GLY A 152 7.03 12.38 16.29
CA GLY A 152 6.68 12.74 17.66
C GLY A 152 7.78 13.58 18.32
N ASN A 153 7.49 14.10 19.52
CA ASN A 153 8.45 14.89 20.27
C ASN A 153 9.75 14.10 20.50
N LEU A 154 10.87 14.64 19.98
CA LEU A 154 12.17 14.00 20.05
C LEU A 154 12.75 13.92 21.48
N ASP A 155 12.23 14.73 22.40
CA ASP A 155 12.63 14.75 23.80
C ASP A 155 11.72 13.94 24.71
N THR A 156 10.82 13.12 24.13
CA THR A 156 9.95 12.20 24.88
C THR A 156 10.80 11.26 25.75
N PRO A 157 10.59 11.19 27.05
CA PRO A 157 11.29 10.23 27.90
C PRO A 157 10.94 8.78 27.52
N ARG A 158 11.93 7.88 27.52
CA ARG A 158 11.73 6.48 27.11
C ARG A 158 10.73 5.72 27.98
N ASP A 159 10.70 6.02 29.26
CA ASP A 159 9.80 5.44 30.25
C ASP A 159 8.34 5.84 30.10
N THR A 160 8.06 6.86 29.28
CA THR A 160 6.69 7.28 28.95
C THR A 160 6.13 6.62 27.69
N LEU A 161 6.95 5.89 26.93
CA LEU A 161 6.50 5.19 25.73
C LEU A 161 5.90 3.84 26.10
N ALA A 162 4.83 3.47 25.42
CA ALA A 162 4.24 2.13 25.54
C ALA A 162 5.24 1.05 25.07
N GLU A 163 5.08 -0.15 25.63
CA GLU A 163 5.91 -1.29 25.22
C GLU A 163 5.83 -1.54 23.71
N GLY A 164 6.96 -1.79 23.08
CA GLY A 164 7.08 -2.00 21.63
C GLY A 164 7.09 -0.73 20.77
N VAL A 165 6.80 0.44 21.35
CA VAL A 165 6.85 1.71 20.60
C VAL A 165 8.29 2.18 20.45
N LYS A 166 8.70 2.44 19.21
CA LYS A 166 10.03 2.98 18.89
C LYS A 166 10.12 4.45 19.26
N HIS A 167 11.26 4.84 19.81
CA HIS A 167 11.49 6.23 20.18
C HIS A 167 11.55 7.16 18.93
N PRO A 168 10.94 8.36 18.97
CA PRO A 168 10.94 9.30 17.83
C PRO A 168 12.32 9.61 17.24
N ARG A 169 13.37 9.75 18.08
CA ARG A 169 14.76 9.95 17.58
C ARG A 169 15.29 8.77 16.79
N TYR A 170 14.92 7.55 17.15
CA TYR A 170 15.31 6.35 16.41
C TYR A 170 14.63 6.32 15.05
N LEU A 171 13.31 6.60 15.03
CA LEU A 171 12.53 6.66 13.78
C LEU A 171 13.08 7.75 12.87
N MET A 172 13.29 8.96 13.39
CA MET A 172 13.87 10.06 12.62
C MET A 172 15.25 9.70 12.06
N GLY A 173 16.14 9.13 12.85
CA GLY A 173 17.47 8.76 12.40
C GLY A 173 17.47 7.74 11.27
N GLY A 174 16.59 6.73 11.35
CA GLY A 174 16.42 5.73 10.29
C GLY A 174 15.79 6.30 9.02
N VAL A 175 14.72 7.07 9.15
CA VAL A 175 14.02 7.68 8.00
C VAL A 175 14.91 8.67 7.24
N VAL A 176 15.68 9.50 7.94
CA VAL A 176 16.59 10.47 7.30
C VAL A 176 17.78 9.76 6.63
N ALA A 177 18.17 8.58 7.10
CA ALA A 177 19.28 7.82 6.52
C ALA A 177 18.85 6.93 5.33
N GLY A 178 17.59 6.51 5.28
CA GLY A 178 17.02 5.71 4.19
C GLY A 178 16.56 6.54 3.02
#